data_1fbf1838e909f1892d2aef9622022182
#
_entry.id   1fbf1838e909f1892d2aef9622022182
#
_cell.length_a   1.000
_cell.length_b   1.000
_cell.length_c   1.000
_cell.angle_alpha   90.00
_cell.angle_beta   90.00
_cell.angle_gamma   90.00
#
_symmetry.space_group_name_H-M   'P 1'
#
loop_
_entity.id
_entity.type
_entity.pdbx_description
1 polymer ?
#
loop_
_entity_poly.entity_id
_entity_poly.type
_entity_poly.pdbx_seq_one_letter_code
_entity_poly.pdbx_strand_id
1 'polypeptide(L)'
;MEPAIAAARNRIHVICEKPLEISLERIDRMIMAHAEAGTRLGGIFNYRFNDTLKHIKKAVDSNRFGTVTYASVHVPWWRNEAYYTNSWHGTSELDGGGALMNQAIHMIDILQYLMGPVESLQAYVATLAHHIEVEDTAAAILKFRNNALGVIYGTTASFPGQFRRLEITGTRGTIVLVENSFKVWQFADQTDADNEILNSFSGIEGGGGVSDPGAIPFEPHARNIAAFIDSVESGRPFDVAGTEARKAVEIILAIYSSARDKMQFHFR
;
A
#
# COMPACT_ATOMS: atom_id res chain seq x y z
N MET A 1 -3.09 -18.39 -6.31
CA MET A 1 -4.55 -18.69 -6.24
C MET A 1 -4.83 -20.14 -5.82
N GLU A 2 -4.44 -21.16 -6.58
CA GLU A 2 -4.84 -22.56 -6.35
C GLU A 2 -4.57 -23.11 -4.93
N PRO A 3 -3.39 -22.86 -4.30
CA PRO A 3 -3.16 -23.34 -2.94
C PRO A 3 -4.13 -22.73 -1.91
N ALA A 4 -4.49 -21.45 -2.05
CA ALA A 4 -5.41 -20.78 -1.14
C ALA A 4 -6.84 -21.35 -1.28
N ILE A 5 -7.30 -21.61 -2.51
CA ILE A 5 -8.61 -22.25 -2.75
C ILE A 5 -8.64 -23.69 -2.21
N ALA A 6 -7.54 -24.45 -2.39
CA ALA A 6 -7.43 -25.78 -1.83
C ALA A 6 -7.47 -25.78 -0.29
N ALA A 7 -6.81 -24.80 0.35
CA ALA A 7 -6.87 -24.61 1.79
C ALA A 7 -8.31 -24.29 2.27
N ALA A 8 -9.01 -23.39 1.59
CA ALA A 8 -10.41 -23.08 1.89
C ALA A 8 -11.29 -24.33 1.85
N ARG A 9 -11.19 -25.16 0.80
CA ARG A 9 -11.93 -26.42 0.68
C ARG A 9 -11.67 -27.40 1.82
N ASN A 10 -10.49 -27.31 2.43
CA ASN A 10 -10.12 -28.10 3.61
C ASN A 10 -10.39 -27.37 4.93
N ARG A 11 -11.14 -26.25 4.92
CA ARG A 11 -11.48 -25.42 6.07
C ARG A 11 -10.26 -24.85 6.81
N ILE A 12 -9.21 -24.52 6.07
CA ILE A 12 -7.97 -23.92 6.60
C ILE A 12 -8.02 -22.41 6.31
N HIS A 13 -7.78 -21.60 7.34
CA HIS A 13 -7.61 -20.16 7.21
C HIS A 13 -6.28 -19.86 6.51
N VAL A 14 -6.24 -18.80 5.68
CA VAL A 14 -5.05 -18.44 4.90
C VAL A 14 -4.70 -16.98 5.12
N ILE A 15 -3.43 -16.71 5.40
CA ILE A 15 -2.82 -15.39 5.23
C ILE A 15 -1.82 -15.50 4.06
N CYS A 16 -1.92 -14.57 3.11
CA CYS A 16 -1.19 -14.62 1.85
C CYS A 16 -0.28 -13.40 1.72
N GLU A 17 0.93 -13.59 1.18
CA GLU A 17 1.83 -12.49 0.82
C GLU A 17 1.21 -11.59 -0.25
N LYS A 18 1.71 -10.36 -0.29
CA LYS A 18 1.32 -9.36 -1.30
C LYS A 18 2.10 -9.57 -2.62
N PRO A 19 1.46 -9.33 -3.75
CA PRO A 19 0.01 -9.14 -3.92
C PRO A 19 -0.70 -10.48 -3.67
N LEU A 20 -1.97 -10.44 -3.26
CA LEU A 20 -2.77 -11.68 -3.12
C LEU A 20 -2.77 -12.49 -4.41
N GLU A 21 -2.85 -11.81 -5.53
CA GLU A 21 -2.79 -12.27 -6.90
C GLU A 21 -2.66 -11.07 -7.85
N ILE A 22 -2.32 -11.32 -9.09
CA ILE A 22 -2.10 -10.30 -10.12
C ILE A 22 -3.37 -9.95 -10.92
N SER A 23 -4.48 -10.62 -10.66
CA SER A 23 -5.78 -10.44 -11.34
C SER A 23 -6.91 -10.35 -10.34
N LEU A 24 -7.81 -9.38 -10.52
CA LEU A 24 -8.98 -9.21 -9.64
C LEU A 24 -9.90 -10.43 -9.68
N GLU A 25 -10.12 -11.02 -10.85
CA GLU A 25 -10.92 -12.23 -10.97
C GLU A 25 -10.36 -13.37 -10.12
N ARG A 26 -9.04 -13.56 -10.13
CA ARG A 26 -8.38 -14.61 -9.34
C ARG A 26 -8.45 -14.31 -7.86
N ILE A 27 -8.31 -13.04 -7.43
CA ILE A 27 -8.50 -12.62 -6.05
C ILE A 27 -9.96 -12.88 -5.61
N ASP A 28 -10.93 -12.49 -6.44
CA ASP A 28 -12.35 -12.66 -6.13
C ASP A 28 -12.71 -14.15 -5.97
N ARG A 29 -12.13 -15.04 -6.77
CA ARG A 29 -12.27 -16.50 -6.60
C ARG A 29 -11.70 -17.01 -5.26
N MET A 30 -10.55 -16.46 -4.82
CA MET A 30 -9.99 -16.79 -3.50
C MET A 30 -10.93 -16.33 -2.38
N ILE A 31 -11.41 -15.08 -2.45
CA ILE A 31 -12.34 -14.50 -1.47
C ILE A 31 -13.63 -15.34 -1.39
N MET A 32 -14.23 -15.66 -2.54
CA MET A 32 -15.44 -16.48 -2.60
C MET A 32 -15.24 -17.87 -1.99
N ALA A 33 -14.15 -18.56 -2.32
CA ALA A 33 -13.86 -19.88 -1.79
C ALA A 33 -13.74 -19.88 -0.26
N HIS A 34 -13.10 -18.85 0.31
CA HIS A 34 -12.98 -18.72 1.77
C HIS A 34 -14.32 -18.34 2.43
N ALA A 35 -15.12 -17.48 1.79
CA ALA A 35 -16.45 -17.14 2.27
C ALA A 35 -17.38 -18.33 2.31
N GLU A 36 -17.41 -19.15 1.24
CA GLU A 36 -18.23 -20.38 1.15
C GLU A 36 -17.79 -21.44 2.18
N ALA A 37 -16.48 -21.54 2.44
CA ALA A 37 -15.94 -22.49 3.42
C ALA A 37 -16.07 -22.02 4.88
N GLY A 38 -16.48 -20.77 5.12
CA GLY A 38 -16.51 -20.17 6.46
C GLY A 38 -15.11 -19.96 7.05
N THR A 39 -14.10 -19.80 6.19
CA THR A 39 -12.71 -19.57 6.59
C THR A 39 -12.28 -18.13 6.29
N ARG A 40 -11.15 -17.71 6.85
CA ARG A 40 -10.60 -16.37 6.63
C ARG A 40 -9.51 -16.37 5.57
N LEU A 41 -9.55 -15.39 4.68
CA LEU A 41 -8.45 -15.01 3.80
C LEU A 41 -7.96 -13.64 4.25
N GLY A 42 -6.67 -13.53 4.57
CA GLY A 42 -5.99 -12.29 4.91
C GLY A 42 -4.82 -12.01 3.98
N GLY A 43 -4.43 -10.74 3.89
CA GLY A 43 -3.22 -10.29 3.20
C GLY A 43 -2.11 -9.87 4.16
N ILE A 44 -0.88 -9.85 3.67
CA ILE A 44 0.25 -9.24 4.38
C ILE A 44 0.48 -7.82 3.83
N PHE A 45 -0.08 -6.84 4.56
CA PHE A 45 0.18 -5.41 4.37
C PHE A 45 0.75 -4.84 5.67
N ASN A 46 1.96 -5.28 5.98
CA ASN A 46 2.65 -5.07 7.24
C ASN A 46 2.81 -3.59 7.61
N TYR A 47 2.84 -2.66 6.66
CA TYR A 47 2.96 -1.23 6.95
C TYR A 47 1.76 -0.68 7.72
N ARG A 48 0.55 -1.26 7.60
CA ARG A 48 -0.61 -0.89 8.43
C ARG A 48 -0.35 -1.09 9.93
N PHE A 49 0.61 -1.95 10.29
CA PHE A 49 0.95 -2.30 11.67
C PHE A 49 2.12 -1.49 12.24
N ASN A 50 2.61 -0.48 11.52
CA ASN A 50 3.55 0.51 12.05
C ASN A 50 2.85 1.45 13.04
N ASP A 51 3.53 1.80 14.12
CA ASP A 51 2.94 2.66 15.15
C ASP A 51 2.61 4.06 14.62
N THR A 52 3.45 4.61 13.72
CA THR A 52 3.15 5.87 13.03
C THR A 52 1.82 5.83 12.29
N LEU A 53 1.49 4.72 11.64
CA LEU A 53 0.23 4.56 10.90
C LEU A 53 -0.99 4.53 11.81
N LYS A 54 -0.87 3.96 13.02
CA LYS A 54 -1.94 3.99 14.03
C LYS A 54 -2.28 5.43 14.44
N HIS A 55 -1.26 6.26 14.64
CA HIS A 55 -1.47 7.68 14.96
C HIS A 55 -2.13 8.44 13.80
N ILE A 56 -1.68 8.20 12.56
CA ILE A 56 -2.28 8.82 11.37
C ILE A 56 -3.74 8.40 11.23
N LYS A 57 -4.01 7.09 11.34
CA LYS A 57 -5.39 6.57 11.22
C LYS A 57 -6.31 7.19 12.28
N LYS A 58 -5.85 7.29 13.53
CA LYS A 58 -6.60 7.95 14.60
C LYS A 58 -6.89 9.42 14.28
N ALA A 59 -5.93 10.15 13.71
CA ALA A 59 -6.13 11.55 13.33
C ALA A 59 -7.14 11.70 12.18
N VAL A 60 -7.11 10.78 11.19
CA VAL A 60 -8.10 10.73 10.09
C VAL A 60 -9.49 10.41 10.66
N ASP A 61 -9.63 9.35 11.45
CA ASP A 61 -10.92 8.90 12.00
C ASP A 61 -11.54 9.94 12.96
N SER A 62 -10.70 10.71 13.64
CA SER A 62 -11.13 11.81 14.52
C SER A 62 -11.37 13.13 13.78
N ASN A 63 -11.33 13.14 12.44
CA ASN A 63 -11.54 14.31 11.58
C ASN A 63 -10.64 15.52 11.91
N ARG A 64 -9.41 15.27 12.38
CA ARG A 64 -8.48 16.34 12.77
C ARG A 64 -7.99 17.16 11.58
N PHE A 65 -8.03 16.61 10.38
CA PHE A 65 -7.68 17.34 9.16
C PHE A 65 -8.75 18.34 8.71
N GLY A 66 -9.98 18.28 9.25
CA GLY A 66 -11.12 18.98 8.69
C GLY A 66 -11.46 18.38 7.30
N THR A 67 -11.67 19.23 6.30
CA THR A 67 -11.80 18.75 4.91
C THR A 67 -10.43 18.39 4.38
N VAL A 68 -10.18 17.11 4.14
CA VAL A 68 -8.94 16.68 3.47
C VAL A 68 -8.97 17.16 2.03
N THR A 69 -7.92 17.84 1.61
CA THR A 69 -7.80 18.43 0.27
C THR A 69 -6.86 17.65 -0.62
N TYR A 70 -5.82 17.04 -0.03
CA TYR A 70 -4.77 16.36 -0.76
C TYR A 70 -4.16 15.22 0.05
N ALA A 71 -3.78 14.12 -0.66
CA ALA A 71 -2.93 13.09 -0.10
C ALA A 71 -2.02 12.47 -1.17
N SER A 72 -0.79 12.12 -0.81
CA SER A 72 0.13 11.49 -1.76
C SER A 72 1.01 10.44 -1.13
N VAL A 73 1.43 9.50 -1.98
CA VAL A 73 2.47 8.52 -1.66
C VAL A 73 3.54 8.51 -2.73
N HIS A 74 4.80 8.50 -2.28
CA HIS A 74 5.97 8.48 -3.14
C HIS A 74 6.88 7.33 -2.70
N VAL A 75 7.30 6.50 -3.66
CA VAL A 75 8.24 5.39 -3.46
C VAL A 75 9.37 5.52 -4.49
N PRO A 76 10.33 6.45 -4.28
CA PRO A 76 11.43 6.71 -5.20
C PRO A 76 12.62 5.81 -4.86
N TRP A 77 12.49 4.52 -5.13
CA TRP A 77 13.51 3.54 -4.81
C TRP A 77 14.47 3.30 -5.96
N TRP A 78 15.59 2.68 -5.65
CA TRP A 78 16.57 2.21 -6.62
C TRP A 78 16.69 0.69 -6.58
N ARG A 79 16.68 0.08 -7.75
CA ARG A 79 17.09 -1.31 -7.96
C ARG A 79 18.15 -1.34 -9.05
N ASN A 80 19.21 -2.08 -8.82
CA ASN A 80 20.25 -2.27 -9.83
C ASN A 80 19.85 -3.37 -10.81
N GLU A 81 20.57 -3.49 -11.91
CA GLU A 81 20.31 -4.50 -12.95
C GLU A 81 20.37 -5.93 -12.39
N ALA A 82 21.24 -6.19 -11.40
CA ALA A 82 21.37 -7.51 -10.79
C ALA A 82 20.10 -7.99 -10.08
N TYR A 83 19.25 -7.07 -9.62
CA TYR A 83 17.96 -7.40 -9.02
C TYR A 83 17.01 -8.09 -10.02
N TYR A 84 17.12 -7.74 -11.29
CA TYR A 84 16.28 -8.26 -12.36
C TYR A 84 16.91 -9.42 -13.13
N THR A 85 18.25 -9.51 -13.13
CA THR A 85 18.98 -10.49 -13.92
C THR A 85 18.79 -11.91 -13.35
N ASN A 86 18.38 -12.85 -14.21
CA ASN A 86 18.11 -14.24 -13.85
C ASN A 86 17.08 -14.42 -12.73
N SER A 87 16.15 -13.47 -12.61
CA SER A 87 15.10 -13.42 -11.60
C SER A 87 13.72 -13.45 -12.26
N TRP A 88 12.70 -13.76 -11.49
CA TRP A 88 11.31 -13.60 -11.89
C TRP A 88 10.85 -12.13 -11.83
N HIS A 89 11.65 -11.29 -11.15
CA HIS A 89 11.36 -9.85 -11.07
C HIS A 89 11.38 -9.18 -12.44
N GLY A 90 10.46 -8.27 -12.64
CA GLY A 90 10.37 -7.51 -13.88
C GLY A 90 9.67 -8.24 -15.02
N THR A 91 9.08 -9.43 -14.78
CA THR A 91 8.30 -10.18 -15.76
C THR A 91 6.80 -9.92 -15.57
N SER A 92 6.06 -9.83 -16.68
CA SER A 92 4.61 -9.62 -16.63
C SER A 92 3.84 -10.84 -16.10
N GLU A 93 4.35 -12.04 -16.34
CA GLU A 93 3.67 -13.29 -15.98
C GLU A 93 3.82 -13.62 -14.48
N LEU A 94 5.02 -13.47 -13.90
CA LEU A 94 5.30 -13.91 -12.55
C LEU A 94 5.24 -12.76 -11.52
N ASP A 95 5.68 -11.56 -11.89
CA ASP A 95 5.64 -10.36 -11.04
C ASP A 95 4.28 -9.64 -11.13
N GLY A 96 3.60 -9.78 -12.28
CA GLY A 96 2.27 -9.18 -12.53
C GLY A 96 2.27 -7.67 -12.69
N GLY A 97 3.43 -7.06 -12.62
CA GLY A 97 3.69 -5.62 -12.72
C GLY A 97 5.07 -5.29 -12.20
N GLY A 98 5.45 -4.02 -12.25
CA GLY A 98 6.78 -3.57 -11.86
C GLY A 98 6.81 -2.83 -10.53
N ALA A 99 7.31 -1.60 -10.56
CA ALA A 99 7.52 -0.75 -9.39
C ALA A 99 6.24 -0.57 -8.55
N LEU A 100 5.06 -0.52 -9.16
CA LEU A 100 3.81 -0.38 -8.42
C LEU A 100 3.43 -1.68 -7.72
N MET A 101 3.43 -2.81 -8.44
CA MET A 101 2.94 -4.08 -7.92
C MET A 101 3.87 -4.68 -6.87
N ASN A 102 5.17 -4.51 -7.04
CA ASN A 102 6.16 -5.10 -6.16
C ASN A 102 6.58 -4.17 -5.02
N GLN A 103 6.96 -2.91 -5.31
CA GLN A 103 7.53 -1.99 -4.34
C GLN A 103 6.51 -1.02 -3.74
N ALA A 104 5.67 -0.39 -4.56
CA ALA A 104 4.78 0.68 -4.09
C ALA A 104 3.45 0.19 -3.50
N ILE A 105 3.08 -1.08 -3.69
CA ILE A 105 1.78 -1.63 -3.29
C ILE A 105 1.44 -1.38 -1.82
N HIS A 106 2.41 -1.45 -0.90
CA HIS A 106 2.18 -1.16 0.52
C HIS A 106 1.78 0.30 0.77
N MET A 107 2.39 1.24 0.03
CA MET A 107 2.06 2.66 0.17
C MET A 107 0.73 3.00 -0.51
N ILE A 108 0.41 2.32 -1.62
CA ILE A 108 -0.90 2.42 -2.28
C ILE A 108 -2.00 1.89 -1.36
N ASP A 109 -1.76 0.78 -0.70
CA ASP A 109 -2.65 0.23 0.31
C ASP A 109 -2.90 1.23 1.46
N ILE A 110 -1.85 1.82 2.01
CA ILE A 110 -1.95 2.84 3.07
C ILE A 110 -2.75 4.06 2.59
N LEU A 111 -2.48 4.55 1.39
CA LEU A 111 -3.18 5.70 0.83
C LEU A 111 -4.70 5.43 0.77
N GLN A 112 -5.08 4.27 0.23
CA GLN A 112 -6.49 3.86 0.13
C GLN A 112 -7.11 3.62 1.52
N TYR A 113 -6.38 2.98 2.44
CA TYR A 113 -6.82 2.71 3.81
C TYR A 113 -7.13 3.99 4.60
N LEU A 114 -6.34 5.04 4.39
CA LEU A 114 -6.51 6.32 5.08
C LEU A 114 -7.53 7.23 4.41
N MET A 115 -7.54 7.26 3.07
CA MET A 115 -8.36 8.22 2.28
C MET A 115 -9.72 7.67 1.87
N GLY A 116 -9.92 6.36 1.96
CA GLY A 116 -11.10 5.70 1.46
C GLY A 116 -11.09 5.50 -0.06
N PRO A 117 -12.27 5.23 -0.68
CA PRO A 117 -12.36 4.84 -2.07
C PRO A 117 -11.91 5.91 -3.05
N VAL A 118 -11.19 5.51 -4.08
CA VAL A 118 -10.88 6.33 -5.25
C VAL A 118 -12.13 6.41 -6.14
N GLU A 119 -12.46 7.60 -6.67
CA GLU A 119 -13.50 7.82 -7.66
C GLU A 119 -12.97 7.65 -9.06
N SER A 120 -11.83 8.27 -9.35
CA SER A 120 -11.19 8.21 -10.67
C SER A 120 -9.70 8.48 -10.59
N LEU A 121 -8.97 8.06 -11.61
CA LEU A 121 -7.54 8.34 -11.76
C LEU A 121 -7.13 8.49 -13.23
N GLN A 122 -6.01 9.19 -13.45
CA GLN A 122 -5.29 9.22 -14.72
C GLN A 122 -3.81 9.01 -14.48
N ALA A 123 -3.15 8.22 -15.35
CA ALA A 123 -1.79 7.78 -15.08
C ALA A 123 -0.92 7.64 -16.32
N TYR A 124 0.39 7.68 -16.08
CA TYR A 124 1.44 7.28 -17.00
C TYR A 124 2.31 6.22 -16.34
N VAL A 125 2.68 5.20 -17.10
CA VAL A 125 3.69 4.20 -16.71
C VAL A 125 4.70 4.05 -17.82
N ALA A 126 5.95 3.78 -17.49
CA ALA A 126 7.03 3.61 -18.44
C ALA A 126 8.13 2.71 -17.88
N THR A 127 8.89 2.09 -18.76
CA THR A 127 10.15 1.42 -18.49
C THR A 127 11.26 2.31 -19.02
N LEU A 128 11.94 3.04 -18.12
CA LEU A 128 12.83 4.14 -18.50
C LEU A 128 14.31 3.83 -18.31
N ALA A 129 14.65 2.96 -17.36
CA ALA A 129 16.04 2.72 -16.98
C ALA A 129 16.45 1.24 -17.01
N HIS A 130 15.52 0.32 -16.90
CA HIS A 130 15.82 -1.12 -16.81
C HIS A 130 15.40 -1.86 -18.08
N HIS A 131 16.02 -3.02 -18.34
CA HIS A 131 15.64 -3.94 -19.42
C HIS A 131 14.66 -5.01 -18.93
N ILE A 132 13.42 -4.60 -18.62
CA ILE A 132 12.35 -5.45 -18.07
C ILE A 132 11.05 -5.31 -18.87
N GLU A 133 10.13 -6.25 -18.68
CA GLU A 133 8.85 -6.30 -19.42
C GLU A 133 7.79 -5.33 -18.86
N VAL A 134 7.92 -4.96 -17.58
CA VAL A 134 6.94 -4.17 -16.83
C VAL A 134 7.47 -2.75 -16.57
N GLU A 135 6.67 -1.90 -15.94
CA GLU A 135 7.10 -0.54 -15.63
C GLU A 135 8.12 -0.49 -14.50
N ASP A 136 9.14 0.35 -14.65
CA ASP A 136 10.03 0.75 -13.58
C ASP A 136 9.67 2.13 -12.99
N THR A 137 8.76 2.85 -13.63
CA THR A 137 8.33 4.19 -13.23
C THR A 137 6.86 4.42 -13.55
N ALA A 138 6.12 4.91 -12.56
CA ALA A 138 4.71 5.26 -12.70
C ALA A 138 4.35 6.53 -11.93
N ALA A 139 3.45 7.34 -12.52
CA ALA A 139 2.86 8.51 -11.88
C ALA A 139 1.35 8.55 -12.17
N ALA A 140 0.54 8.73 -11.12
CA ALA A 140 -0.90 8.81 -11.23
C ALA A 140 -1.46 9.97 -10.41
N ILE A 141 -2.49 10.64 -10.95
CA ILE A 141 -3.30 11.63 -10.25
C ILE A 141 -4.66 10.99 -9.96
N LEU A 142 -5.13 11.12 -8.73
CA LEU A 142 -6.38 10.52 -8.25
C LEU A 142 -7.37 11.59 -7.79
N LYS A 143 -8.65 11.25 -7.91
CA LYS A 143 -9.74 11.91 -7.19
C LYS A 143 -10.39 10.87 -6.27
N PHE A 144 -10.49 11.18 -4.98
CA PHE A 144 -11.18 10.34 -4.02
C PHE A 144 -12.67 10.67 -3.96
N ARG A 145 -13.51 9.74 -3.49
CA ARG A 145 -14.96 9.98 -3.34
C ARG A 145 -15.29 11.08 -2.32
N ASN A 146 -14.38 11.40 -1.41
CA ASN A 146 -14.49 12.56 -0.51
C ASN A 146 -14.07 13.88 -1.15
N ASN A 147 -13.85 13.91 -2.48
CA ASN A 147 -13.38 15.01 -3.32
C ASN A 147 -11.92 15.46 -3.11
N ALA A 148 -11.16 14.85 -2.22
CA ALA A 148 -9.73 15.11 -2.12
C ALA A 148 -9.01 14.67 -3.41
N LEU A 149 -7.93 15.38 -3.76
CA LEU A 149 -7.03 14.99 -4.82
C LEU A 149 -5.89 14.15 -4.27
N GLY A 150 -5.31 13.30 -5.10
CA GLY A 150 -4.18 12.47 -4.68
C GLY A 150 -3.13 12.27 -5.77
N VAL A 151 -1.95 11.84 -5.33
CA VAL A 151 -0.84 11.46 -6.22
C VAL A 151 -0.22 10.15 -5.73
N ILE A 152 0.02 9.24 -6.68
CA ILE A 152 0.86 8.07 -6.49
C ILE A 152 2.07 8.23 -7.41
N TYR A 153 3.28 8.13 -6.84
CA TYR A 153 4.53 8.03 -7.58
C TYR A 153 5.31 6.82 -7.06
N GLY A 154 5.66 5.92 -7.99
CA GLY A 154 6.45 4.73 -7.69
C GLY A 154 7.50 4.51 -8.76
N THR A 155 8.74 4.26 -8.36
CA THR A 155 9.84 3.94 -9.28
C THR A 155 10.88 3.06 -8.62
N THR A 156 11.57 2.26 -9.44
CA THR A 156 12.79 1.54 -9.08
C THR A 156 14.02 2.12 -9.80
N ALA A 157 13.84 3.25 -10.50
CA ALA A 157 14.85 3.92 -11.34
C ALA A 157 15.36 5.24 -10.74
N SER A 158 15.09 5.52 -9.45
CA SER A 158 15.56 6.74 -8.78
C SER A 158 16.92 6.52 -8.12
N PHE A 159 18.00 7.01 -8.74
CA PHE A 159 19.35 6.93 -8.17
C PHE A 159 19.82 8.29 -7.60
N PRO A 160 20.34 8.32 -6.34
CA PRO A 160 20.23 7.27 -5.33
C PRO A 160 18.79 7.09 -4.87
N GLY A 161 18.42 5.88 -4.41
CA GLY A 161 17.12 5.63 -3.84
C GLY A 161 16.85 6.57 -2.66
N GLN A 162 15.60 6.99 -2.51
CA GLN A 162 15.16 7.87 -1.43
C GLN A 162 14.10 7.20 -0.58
N PHE A 163 13.89 7.71 0.62
CA PHE A 163 12.87 7.22 1.54
C PHE A 163 11.47 7.44 0.98
N ARG A 164 10.60 6.45 1.20
CA ARG A 164 9.17 6.60 0.88
C ARG A 164 8.55 7.72 1.70
N ARG A 165 7.56 8.38 1.11
CA ARG A 165 6.86 9.52 1.72
C ARG A 165 5.35 9.33 1.63
N LEU A 166 4.66 9.66 2.70
CA LEU A 166 3.21 9.85 2.78
C LEU A 166 2.95 11.30 3.19
N GLU A 167 2.01 11.94 2.52
CA GLU A 167 1.52 13.27 2.89
C GLU A 167 0.00 13.29 2.88
N ILE A 168 -0.60 13.91 3.90
CA ILE A 168 -2.03 14.19 3.98
C ILE A 168 -2.20 15.64 4.43
N THR A 169 -2.95 16.41 3.66
CA THR A 169 -3.23 17.82 3.93
C THR A 169 -4.73 18.08 3.91
N GLY A 170 -5.18 18.81 4.88
CA GLY A 170 -6.56 19.27 5.00
C GLY A 170 -6.65 20.72 5.49
N THR A 171 -7.87 21.21 5.64
CA THR A 171 -8.12 22.62 6.05
C THR A 171 -7.73 22.90 7.51
N ARG A 172 -7.47 21.84 8.32
CA ARG A 172 -7.16 21.96 9.74
C ARG A 172 -5.93 21.17 10.18
N GLY A 173 -5.22 20.50 9.27
CA GLY A 173 -4.03 19.73 9.62
C GLY A 173 -3.24 19.23 8.44
N THR A 174 -1.94 19.02 8.68
CA THR A 174 -1.01 18.43 7.71
C THR A 174 -0.11 17.42 8.42
N ILE A 175 0.05 16.27 7.79
CA ILE A 175 1.03 15.24 8.18
C ILE A 175 1.94 14.97 6.99
N VAL A 176 3.24 14.90 7.27
CA VAL A 176 4.26 14.40 6.35
C VAL A 176 5.05 13.32 7.08
N LEU A 177 4.93 12.10 6.61
CA LEU A 177 5.71 10.95 7.09
C LEU A 177 6.76 10.58 6.04
N VAL A 178 8.01 10.49 6.45
CA VAL A 178 9.12 9.99 5.64
C VAL A 178 9.67 8.73 6.32
N GLU A 179 9.58 7.59 5.66
CA GLU A 179 9.73 6.25 6.26
C GLU A 179 8.82 6.08 7.49
N ASN A 180 9.39 6.09 8.68
CA ASN A 180 8.66 6.00 9.95
C ASN A 180 8.86 7.27 10.81
N SER A 181 9.33 8.38 10.21
CA SER A 181 9.61 9.65 10.89
C SER A 181 8.64 10.73 10.45
N PHE A 182 7.93 11.35 11.39
CA PHE A 182 7.14 12.53 11.11
C PHE A 182 8.06 13.73 10.85
N LYS A 183 7.94 14.32 9.66
CA LYS A 183 8.56 15.61 9.30
C LYS A 183 7.60 16.77 9.55
N VAL A 184 6.29 16.49 9.45
CA VAL A 184 5.22 17.40 9.84
C VAL A 184 4.16 16.57 10.55
N TRP A 185 3.72 17.03 11.71
CA TRP A 185 2.57 16.56 12.46
C TRP A 185 1.94 17.79 13.08
N GLN A 186 1.05 18.46 12.34
CA GLN A 186 0.53 19.75 12.75
C GLN A 186 -0.96 19.88 12.48
N PHE A 187 -1.69 20.35 13.49
CA PHE A 187 -3.13 20.55 13.45
C PHE A 187 -3.52 21.92 14.03
N ALA A 188 -4.67 22.44 13.60
CA ALA A 188 -5.22 23.68 14.12
C ALA A 188 -5.56 23.61 15.62
N ASP A 189 -5.84 22.40 16.11
CA ASP A 189 -6.12 22.05 17.52
C ASP A 189 -4.94 21.30 18.15
N GLN A 190 -3.71 21.78 17.91
CA GLN A 190 -2.47 21.21 18.43
C GLN A 190 -2.51 21.06 19.96
N THR A 191 -2.05 19.89 20.45
CA THR A 191 -2.01 19.56 21.87
C THR A 191 -0.60 19.12 22.29
N ASP A 192 -0.35 19.02 23.61
CA ASP A 192 0.92 18.48 24.10
C ASP A 192 1.16 17.03 23.66
N ALA A 193 0.11 16.23 23.56
CA ALA A 193 0.21 14.86 23.04
C ALA A 193 0.68 14.82 21.56
N ASP A 194 0.39 15.84 20.77
CA ASP A 194 0.89 15.93 19.40
C ASP A 194 2.39 16.21 19.37
N ASN A 195 2.87 17.06 20.28
CA ASN A 195 4.30 17.33 20.44
C ASN A 195 5.04 16.06 20.89
N GLU A 196 4.45 15.27 21.79
CA GLU A 196 5.00 13.98 22.20
C GLU A 196 5.09 13.00 21.04
N ILE A 197 4.03 12.87 20.23
CA ILE A 197 4.03 12.05 19.00
C ILE A 197 5.14 12.51 18.06
N LEU A 198 5.20 13.81 17.75
CA LEU A 198 6.23 14.34 16.85
C LEU A 198 7.63 14.03 17.38
N ASN A 199 7.90 14.27 18.66
CA ASN A 199 9.21 14.02 19.27
C ASN A 199 9.56 12.52 19.27
N SER A 200 8.60 11.64 19.57
CA SER A 200 8.81 10.18 19.62
C SER A 200 9.17 9.59 18.27
N PHE A 201 8.70 10.20 17.16
CA PHE A 201 8.89 9.68 15.82
C PHE A 201 9.67 10.64 14.89
N SER A 202 10.33 11.67 15.41
CA SER A 202 11.06 12.66 14.59
C SER A 202 12.49 12.27 14.25
N GLY A 203 13.08 11.31 14.78
CA GLY A 203 14.50 10.95 14.59
C GLY A 203 14.73 9.54 14.08
N ILE A 204 13.67 8.84 13.68
CA ILE A 204 13.79 7.45 13.26
C ILE A 204 14.38 7.41 11.85
N GLU A 205 15.68 7.24 11.78
CA GLU A 205 16.38 6.84 10.57
C GLU A 205 16.18 5.33 10.38
N GLY A 206 15.23 4.96 9.56
CA GLY A 206 14.98 3.56 9.23
C GLY A 206 15.00 3.40 7.73
N GLY A 207 16.09 2.92 7.20
CA GLY A 207 16.24 2.67 5.78
C GLY A 207 15.85 1.26 5.38
N GLY A 208 14.59 0.89 5.48
CA GLY A 208 14.16 -0.40 4.98
C GLY A 208 13.71 -0.33 3.52
N GLY A 209 14.32 -1.12 2.63
CA GLY A 209 13.82 -1.32 1.27
C GLY A 209 14.27 -0.31 0.21
N VAL A 210 14.83 0.83 0.57
CA VAL A 210 15.28 1.89 -0.37
C VAL A 210 16.24 1.34 -1.43
N SER A 211 17.28 0.64 -0.99
CA SER A 211 18.27 0.00 -1.85
C SER A 211 18.52 -1.47 -1.50
N ASP A 212 18.12 -1.90 -0.30
CA ASP A 212 18.28 -3.27 0.19
C ASP A 212 16.98 -3.82 0.74
N PRO A 213 16.30 -4.77 0.04
CA PRO A 213 15.11 -5.44 0.54
C PRO A 213 15.30 -6.16 1.88
N GLY A 214 16.53 -6.61 2.19
CA GLY A 214 16.84 -7.32 3.43
C GLY A 214 16.87 -6.44 4.69
N ALA A 215 16.88 -5.11 4.53
CA ALA A 215 16.92 -4.16 5.65
C ALA A 215 15.53 -3.84 6.24
N ILE A 216 14.45 -4.50 5.78
CA ILE A 216 13.10 -4.26 6.27
C ILE A 216 12.92 -4.93 7.64
N PRO A 217 12.48 -4.21 8.70
CA PRO A 217 12.22 -4.80 10.02
C PRO A 217 11.13 -5.86 9.97
N PHE A 218 11.27 -6.93 10.74
CA PHE A 218 10.29 -8.03 10.76
C PHE A 218 9.10 -7.78 11.69
N GLU A 219 9.21 -6.86 12.64
CA GLU A 219 8.20 -6.62 13.68
C GLU A 219 6.81 -6.27 13.09
N PRO A 220 6.67 -5.42 12.07
CA PRO A 220 5.37 -5.17 11.45
C PRO A 220 4.77 -6.42 10.80
N HIS A 221 5.58 -7.32 10.23
CA HIS A 221 5.12 -8.61 9.72
C HIS A 221 4.60 -9.51 10.85
N ALA A 222 5.36 -9.62 11.94
CA ALA A 222 4.95 -10.39 13.10
C ALA A 222 3.61 -9.89 13.67
N ARG A 223 3.43 -8.56 13.78
CA ARG A 223 2.17 -7.94 14.22
C ARG A 223 1.01 -8.21 13.26
N ASN A 224 1.25 -8.20 11.94
CA ASN A 224 0.24 -8.54 10.94
C ASN A 224 -0.24 -9.98 11.09
N ILE A 225 0.70 -10.94 11.22
CA ILE A 225 0.39 -12.35 11.42
C ILE A 225 -0.34 -12.57 12.75
N ALA A 226 0.14 -11.97 13.85
CA ALA A 226 -0.50 -12.07 15.15
C ALA A 226 -1.95 -11.53 15.14
N ALA A 227 -2.19 -10.41 14.47
CA ALA A 227 -3.54 -9.85 14.31
C ALA A 227 -4.45 -10.77 13.48
N PHE A 228 -3.92 -11.46 12.48
CA PHE A 228 -4.68 -12.45 11.72
C PHE A 228 -5.06 -13.65 12.62
N ILE A 229 -4.12 -14.20 13.39
CA ILE A 229 -4.37 -15.30 14.34
C ILE A 229 -5.42 -14.87 15.36
N ASP A 230 -5.26 -13.71 16.00
CA ASP A 230 -6.25 -13.17 16.93
C ASP A 230 -7.65 -13.03 16.30
N SER A 231 -7.71 -12.60 15.05
CA SER A 231 -8.99 -12.51 14.34
C SER A 231 -9.66 -13.88 14.16
N VAL A 232 -8.86 -14.93 13.89
CA VAL A 232 -9.37 -16.29 13.76
C VAL A 232 -9.90 -16.82 15.10
N GLU A 233 -9.13 -16.64 16.17
CA GLU A 233 -9.45 -17.14 17.52
C GLU A 233 -10.63 -16.37 18.15
N SER A 234 -10.65 -15.05 18.02
CA SER A 234 -11.67 -14.20 18.64
C SER A 234 -12.96 -14.05 17.82
N GLY A 235 -12.94 -14.40 16.55
CA GLY A 235 -14.04 -14.14 15.62
C GLY A 235 -14.13 -12.68 15.14
N ARG A 236 -13.31 -11.76 15.64
CA ARG A 236 -13.31 -10.34 15.25
C ARG A 236 -12.88 -10.15 13.79
N PRO A 237 -13.35 -9.10 13.09
CA PRO A 237 -12.86 -8.78 11.75
C PRO A 237 -11.33 -8.60 11.72
N PHE A 238 -10.72 -8.96 10.60
CA PHE A 238 -9.32 -8.72 10.32
C PHE A 238 -9.16 -7.50 9.41
N ASP A 239 -8.32 -6.55 9.81
CA ASP A 239 -8.15 -5.26 9.11
C ASP A 239 -7.62 -5.40 7.68
N VAL A 240 -6.89 -6.49 7.40
CA VAL A 240 -6.34 -6.80 6.07
C VAL A 240 -7.00 -8.06 5.52
N ALA A 241 -8.32 -8.17 5.65
CA ALA A 241 -9.07 -9.24 5.00
C ALA A 241 -8.84 -9.24 3.47
N GLY A 242 -9.08 -10.37 2.81
CA GLY A 242 -8.89 -10.50 1.37
C GLY A 242 -9.55 -9.39 0.55
N THR A 243 -10.75 -8.94 0.99
CA THR A 243 -11.48 -7.82 0.38
C THR A 243 -10.75 -6.48 0.53
N GLU A 244 -10.06 -6.27 1.65
CA GLU A 244 -9.24 -5.06 1.86
C GLU A 244 -7.94 -5.12 1.06
N ALA A 245 -7.23 -6.24 1.11
CA ALA A 245 -5.99 -6.45 0.37
C ALA A 245 -6.18 -6.34 -1.16
N ARG A 246 -7.36 -6.71 -1.67
CA ARG A 246 -7.77 -6.58 -3.08
C ARG A 246 -7.71 -5.14 -3.59
N LYS A 247 -8.03 -4.15 -2.74
CA LYS A 247 -8.17 -2.74 -3.15
C LYS A 247 -6.87 -2.14 -3.69
N ALA A 248 -5.73 -2.48 -3.11
CA ALA A 248 -4.43 -2.01 -3.61
C ALA A 248 -4.14 -2.54 -5.02
N VAL A 249 -4.42 -3.81 -5.28
CA VAL A 249 -4.28 -4.41 -6.61
C VAL A 249 -5.26 -3.76 -7.61
N GLU A 250 -6.49 -3.49 -7.21
CA GLU A 250 -7.49 -2.81 -8.04
C GLU A 250 -7.01 -1.43 -8.49
N ILE A 251 -6.44 -0.63 -7.59
CA ILE A 251 -5.88 0.68 -7.93
C ILE A 251 -4.70 0.54 -8.91
N ILE A 252 -3.80 -0.42 -8.69
CA ILE A 252 -2.65 -0.65 -9.58
C ILE A 252 -3.11 -1.05 -10.98
N LEU A 253 -4.05 -1.98 -11.08
CA LEU A 253 -4.59 -2.41 -12.38
C LEU A 253 -5.37 -1.28 -13.09
N ALA A 254 -6.05 -0.41 -12.34
CA ALA A 254 -6.68 0.79 -12.87
C ALA A 254 -5.64 1.79 -13.42
N ILE A 255 -4.48 1.94 -12.74
CA ILE A 255 -3.34 2.74 -13.24
C ILE A 255 -2.84 2.18 -14.56
N TYR A 256 -2.62 0.86 -14.66
CA TYR A 256 -2.19 0.22 -15.91
C TYR A 256 -3.22 0.38 -17.03
N SER A 257 -4.51 0.24 -16.72
CA SER A 257 -5.58 0.45 -17.70
C SER A 257 -5.61 1.90 -18.20
N SER A 258 -5.58 2.87 -17.27
CA SER A 258 -5.56 4.30 -17.62
C SER A 258 -4.36 4.67 -18.52
N ALA A 259 -3.16 4.16 -18.19
CA ALA A 259 -1.96 4.43 -18.96
C ALA A 259 -2.00 3.79 -20.37
N ARG A 260 -2.46 2.53 -20.46
CA ARG A 260 -2.60 1.81 -21.72
C ARG A 260 -3.61 2.48 -22.66
N ASP A 261 -4.78 2.81 -22.11
CA ASP A 261 -5.92 3.33 -22.87
C ASP A 261 -5.80 4.86 -23.07
N LYS A 262 -4.84 5.52 -22.40
CA LYS A 262 -4.60 6.99 -22.38
C LYS A 262 -5.84 7.77 -21.98
N MET A 263 -6.63 7.21 -21.08
CA MET A 263 -7.91 7.76 -20.62
C MET A 263 -8.01 7.73 -19.11
N GLN A 264 -8.83 8.63 -18.56
CA GLN A 264 -9.22 8.57 -17.16
C GLN A 264 -9.98 7.27 -16.86
N PHE A 265 -9.58 6.60 -15.79
CA PHE A 265 -10.28 5.42 -15.27
C PHE A 265 -11.27 5.85 -14.19
N HIS A 266 -12.49 5.32 -14.23
CA HIS A 266 -13.53 5.55 -13.22
C HIS A 266 -13.85 4.25 -12.50
N PHE A 267 -13.75 4.29 -11.17
CA PHE A 267 -14.16 3.17 -10.31
C PHE A 267 -15.69 3.14 -10.17
N ARG A 268 -16.27 1.95 -10.15
CA ARG A 268 -17.71 1.73 -10.01
C ARG A 268 -18.17 1.72 -8.56
#